data_1cd20df18e65ad46bdc35d82bd00e99d
#
_entry.id   1cd20df18e65ad46bdc35d82bd00e99d
#
_cell.length_a   1.000
_cell.length_b   1.000
_cell.length_c   1.000
_cell.angle_alpha   90.00
_cell.angle_beta   90.00
_cell.angle_gamma   90.00
#
_symmetry.space_group_name_H-M   'P 1'
#
loop_
_entity.id
_entity.type
_entity.pdbx_description
1 polymer ?
#
loop_
_entity_poly.entity_id
_entity_poly.type
_entity_poly.pdbx_seq_one_letter_code
_entity_poly.pdbx_strand_id
1 'polypeptide(L)'
;MAGGGETARHYIGTGRKLGMDESMLDDLGLRAARLNAELLVGGLGDAAYPTVPEDMNQVAEAFTTGKVVVVGGFHPGHSTNAVAALIAERVHANLFVNATDVDGVYTSDPNKNPRAKKLDRVTTSQLKKMFGNGQMHAGTYELLDLLAVNIIERSKIRTVILKCDPSAIRKAIQGELIGTLVVV
;
A
#
# COMPACT_ATOMS: atom_id res chain seq x y z
N MET A 1 -0.58 -7.11 -2.66
CA MET A 1 -0.73 -5.90 -3.48
C MET A 1 0.63 -5.37 -3.86
N ALA A 2 0.93 -5.22 -5.15
CA ALA A 2 2.16 -4.63 -5.66
C ALA A 2 1.92 -3.16 -6.01
N GLY A 3 2.87 -2.29 -5.68
CA GLY A 3 2.89 -0.90 -6.13
C GLY A 3 3.74 -0.72 -7.38
N GLY A 4 3.62 0.43 -8.03
CA GLY A 4 4.38 0.72 -9.26
C GLY A 4 5.87 1.02 -9.05
N GLY A 5 6.28 1.37 -7.83
CA GLY A 5 7.67 1.57 -7.44
C GLY A 5 8.41 2.64 -8.27
N GLU A 6 9.70 2.43 -8.49
CA GLU A 6 10.54 3.32 -9.30
C GLU A 6 10.12 3.35 -10.76
N THR A 7 9.65 2.23 -11.29
CA THR A 7 9.14 2.12 -12.66
C THR A 7 7.99 3.10 -12.89
N ALA A 8 6.99 3.11 -11.99
CA ALA A 8 5.89 4.07 -12.09
C ALA A 8 6.40 5.52 -11.98
N ARG A 9 7.24 5.83 -11.01
CA ARG A 9 7.80 7.18 -10.83
C ARG A 9 8.54 7.67 -12.08
N HIS A 10 9.31 6.78 -12.71
CA HIS A 10 10.04 7.11 -13.93
C HIS A 10 9.09 7.46 -15.09
N TYR A 11 8.09 6.59 -15.36
CA TYR A 11 7.14 6.81 -16.46
C TYR A 11 6.24 8.01 -16.20
N ILE A 12 5.71 8.18 -14.99
CA ILE A 12 4.90 9.34 -14.60
C ILE A 12 5.71 10.62 -14.75
N GLY A 13 6.96 10.66 -14.29
CA GLY A 13 7.84 11.83 -14.41
C GLY A 13 8.14 12.17 -15.89
N THR A 14 8.32 11.17 -16.74
CA THR A 14 8.53 11.37 -18.18
C THR A 14 7.24 11.83 -18.86
N GLY A 15 6.11 11.19 -18.58
CA GLY A 15 4.80 11.56 -19.13
C GLY A 15 4.42 13.00 -18.76
N ARG A 16 4.68 13.43 -17.52
CA ARG A 16 4.44 14.81 -17.07
C ARG A 16 5.26 15.83 -17.89
N LYS A 17 6.51 15.51 -18.19
CA LYS A 17 7.35 16.37 -19.07
C LYS A 17 6.83 16.43 -20.52
N LEU A 18 6.11 15.40 -20.95
CA LEU A 18 5.46 15.35 -22.27
C LEU A 18 4.08 16.01 -22.28
N GLY A 19 3.60 16.55 -21.17
CA GLY A 19 2.31 17.24 -21.07
C GLY A 19 1.10 16.31 -20.95
N MET A 20 1.29 15.05 -20.50
CA MET A 20 0.18 14.14 -20.24
C MET A 20 -0.62 14.64 -19.02
N ASP A 21 -1.94 14.46 -19.06
CA ASP A 21 -2.83 14.77 -17.92
C ASP A 21 -2.67 13.75 -16.78
N GLU A 22 -3.16 14.11 -15.59
CA GLU A 22 -2.98 13.26 -14.38
C GLU A 22 -3.68 11.91 -14.51
N SER A 23 -4.80 11.79 -15.24
CA SER A 23 -5.47 10.52 -15.49
C SER A 23 -4.60 9.56 -16.32
N MET A 24 -3.95 10.10 -17.38
CA MET A 24 -3.00 9.33 -18.18
C MET A 24 -1.75 8.93 -17.35
N LEU A 25 -1.30 9.80 -16.45
CA LEU A 25 -0.18 9.51 -15.56
C LEU A 25 -0.53 8.42 -14.55
N ASP A 26 -1.74 8.43 -14.01
CA ASP A 26 -2.25 7.37 -13.14
C ASP A 26 -2.31 6.02 -13.88
N ASP A 27 -2.76 6.01 -15.14
CA ASP A 27 -2.77 4.81 -15.97
C ASP A 27 -1.36 4.22 -16.15
N LEU A 28 -0.35 5.07 -16.38
CA LEU A 28 1.04 4.61 -16.44
C LEU A 28 1.50 3.98 -15.13
N GLY A 29 1.17 4.62 -14.01
CA GLY A 29 1.48 4.10 -12.67
C GLY A 29 0.81 2.74 -12.40
N LEU A 30 -0.43 2.60 -12.82
CA LEU A 30 -1.24 1.41 -12.68
C LEU A 30 -0.67 0.24 -13.51
N ARG A 31 -0.29 0.49 -14.77
CA ARG A 31 0.36 -0.52 -15.62
C ARG A 31 1.69 -0.98 -15.02
N ALA A 32 2.49 -0.07 -14.47
CA ALA A 32 3.72 -0.41 -13.78
C ALA A 32 3.46 -1.29 -12.54
N ALA A 33 2.41 -1.00 -11.75
CA ALA A 33 2.02 -1.81 -10.61
C ALA A 33 1.56 -3.23 -11.03
N ARG A 34 0.83 -3.36 -12.13
CA ARG A 34 0.41 -4.66 -12.68
C ARG A 34 1.60 -5.46 -13.19
N LEU A 35 2.55 -4.82 -13.89
CA LEU A 35 3.78 -5.47 -14.33
C LEU A 35 4.59 -6.02 -13.16
N ASN A 36 4.70 -5.27 -12.07
CA ASN A 36 5.34 -5.74 -10.84
C ASN A 36 4.56 -6.91 -10.20
N ALA A 37 3.22 -6.90 -10.26
CA ALA A 37 2.40 -8.00 -9.78
C ALA A 37 2.62 -9.29 -10.61
N GLU A 38 2.71 -9.18 -11.93
CA GLU A 38 3.02 -10.31 -12.82
C GLU A 38 4.38 -10.94 -12.51
N LEU A 39 5.40 -10.11 -12.23
CA LEU A 39 6.71 -10.61 -11.80
C LEU A 39 6.61 -11.40 -10.50
N LEU A 40 5.79 -10.95 -9.54
CA LEU A 40 5.58 -11.68 -8.29
C LEU A 40 4.82 -12.98 -8.52
N VAL A 41 3.81 -13.01 -9.40
CA VAL A 41 3.11 -14.25 -9.79
C VAL A 41 4.09 -15.24 -10.39
N GLY A 42 4.94 -14.81 -11.33
CA GLY A 42 5.98 -15.64 -11.92
C GLY A 42 6.98 -16.20 -10.89
N GLY A 43 7.38 -15.35 -9.95
CA GLY A 43 8.30 -15.76 -8.88
C GLY A 43 7.70 -16.72 -7.85
N LEU A 44 6.38 -16.66 -7.61
CA LEU A 44 5.66 -17.55 -6.70
C LEU A 44 5.26 -18.87 -7.34
N GLY A 45 5.20 -18.93 -8.66
CA GLY A 45 4.83 -20.14 -9.41
C GLY A 45 3.47 -20.70 -8.97
N ASP A 46 3.40 -22.00 -8.72
CA ASP A 46 2.15 -22.70 -8.38
C ASP A 46 1.49 -22.24 -7.07
N ALA A 47 2.21 -21.53 -6.21
CA ALA A 47 1.66 -20.96 -4.98
C ALA A 47 0.75 -19.76 -5.26
N ALA A 48 0.93 -19.06 -6.39
CA ALA A 48 0.12 -17.91 -6.77
C ALA A 48 -1.10 -18.31 -7.60
N TYR A 49 -2.16 -17.48 -7.51
CA TYR A 49 -3.20 -17.47 -8.52
C TYR A 49 -2.59 -17.00 -9.85
N PRO A 50 -2.85 -17.68 -10.99
CA PRO A 50 -2.03 -17.55 -12.19
C PRO A 50 -2.16 -16.21 -12.93
N THR A 51 -3.19 -15.44 -12.65
CA THR A 51 -3.42 -14.13 -13.28
C THR A 51 -3.50 -13.04 -12.24
N VAL A 52 -3.16 -11.81 -12.63
CA VAL A 52 -3.30 -10.62 -11.79
C VAL A 52 -4.73 -10.08 -11.94
N PRO A 53 -5.57 -10.13 -10.88
CA PRO A 53 -6.92 -9.58 -10.93
C PRO A 53 -6.93 -8.08 -11.21
N GLU A 54 -7.89 -7.64 -12.03
CA GLU A 54 -8.04 -6.24 -12.44
C GLU A 54 -9.20 -5.52 -11.76
N ASP A 55 -10.04 -6.26 -11.07
CA ASP A 55 -11.19 -5.73 -10.31
C ASP A 55 -11.48 -6.57 -9.08
N MET A 56 -12.43 -6.07 -8.26
CA MET A 56 -12.80 -6.70 -6.99
C MET A 56 -13.52 -8.05 -7.17
N ASN A 57 -14.22 -8.29 -8.27
CA ASN A 57 -14.93 -9.56 -8.51
C ASN A 57 -13.89 -10.65 -8.81
N GLN A 58 -12.91 -10.34 -9.66
CA GLN A 58 -11.80 -11.25 -9.96
C GLN A 58 -10.98 -11.56 -8.70
N VAL A 59 -10.77 -10.57 -7.80
CA VAL A 59 -10.12 -10.84 -6.51
C VAL A 59 -10.94 -11.80 -5.67
N ALA A 60 -12.25 -11.59 -5.57
CA ALA A 60 -13.13 -12.46 -4.79
C ALA A 60 -13.11 -13.89 -5.34
N GLU A 61 -13.16 -14.08 -6.65
CA GLU A 61 -13.05 -15.36 -7.31
C GLU A 61 -11.68 -16.02 -7.04
N ALA A 62 -10.58 -15.29 -7.28
CA ALA A 62 -9.24 -15.77 -7.05
C ALA A 62 -9.01 -16.21 -5.59
N PHE A 63 -9.58 -15.47 -4.64
CA PHE A 63 -9.45 -15.75 -3.21
C PHE A 63 -10.07 -17.09 -2.81
N THR A 64 -11.12 -17.57 -3.51
CA THR A 64 -11.75 -18.88 -3.24
C THR A 64 -10.82 -20.05 -3.52
N THR A 65 -9.76 -19.87 -4.30
CA THR A 65 -8.81 -20.94 -4.67
C THR A 65 -7.85 -21.31 -3.57
N GLY A 66 -7.74 -20.50 -2.50
CA GLY A 66 -6.78 -20.68 -1.41
C GLY A 66 -5.32 -20.38 -1.82
N LYS A 67 -5.08 -19.91 -3.04
CA LYS A 67 -3.76 -19.50 -3.52
C LYS A 67 -3.42 -18.07 -3.09
N VAL A 68 -2.14 -17.71 -3.20
CA VAL A 68 -1.71 -16.32 -3.00
C VAL A 68 -2.21 -15.47 -4.17
N VAL A 69 -3.09 -14.51 -3.90
CA VAL A 69 -3.60 -13.58 -4.90
C VAL A 69 -2.73 -12.34 -4.92
N VAL A 70 -2.08 -12.08 -6.06
CA VAL A 70 -1.24 -10.90 -6.27
C VAL A 70 -2.00 -9.90 -7.13
N VAL A 71 -2.08 -8.65 -6.67
CA VAL A 71 -2.85 -7.59 -7.34
C VAL A 71 -1.97 -6.38 -7.58
N GLY A 72 -2.13 -5.71 -8.72
CA GLY A 72 -1.60 -4.37 -9.01
C GLY A 72 -2.59 -3.27 -8.62
N GLY A 73 -2.85 -2.30 -9.46
CA GLY A 73 -3.92 -1.30 -9.26
C GLY A 73 -5.17 -1.66 -10.04
N PHE A 74 -6.32 -1.07 -9.70
CA PHE A 74 -7.59 -1.29 -10.43
C PHE A 74 -7.90 -0.16 -11.40
N HIS A 75 -8.02 1.07 -10.91
CA HIS A 75 -8.47 2.22 -11.68
C HIS A 75 -7.66 3.48 -11.36
N PRO A 76 -7.53 4.42 -12.30
CA PRO A 76 -7.00 5.75 -12.04
C PRO A 76 -7.70 6.44 -10.87
N GLY A 77 -7.00 7.31 -10.17
CA GLY A 77 -7.54 8.06 -9.03
C GLY A 77 -7.55 7.29 -7.71
N HIS A 78 -7.20 5.99 -7.69
CA HIS A 78 -7.07 5.20 -6.45
C HIS A 78 -5.62 4.80 -6.22
N SER A 79 -5.10 5.13 -5.05
CA SER A 79 -3.79 4.63 -4.65
C SER A 79 -3.79 3.11 -4.48
N THR A 80 -2.63 2.49 -4.63
CA THR A 80 -2.47 1.06 -4.31
C THR A 80 -2.77 0.75 -2.84
N ASN A 81 -2.56 1.70 -1.93
CA ASN A 81 -2.91 1.55 -0.52
C ASN A 81 -4.44 1.50 -0.31
N ALA A 82 -5.20 2.37 -0.99
CA ALA A 82 -6.66 2.35 -0.91
C ALA A 82 -7.24 1.06 -1.48
N VAL A 83 -6.74 0.61 -2.64
CA VAL A 83 -7.17 -0.68 -3.24
C VAL A 83 -6.81 -1.85 -2.33
N ALA A 84 -5.62 -1.86 -1.72
CA ALA A 84 -5.22 -2.89 -0.78
C ALA A 84 -6.12 -2.94 0.47
N ALA A 85 -6.51 -1.78 1.00
CA ALA A 85 -7.44 -1.70 2.13
C ALA A 85 -8.85 -2.19 1.75
N LEU A 86 -9.35 -1.85 0.55
CA LEU A 86 -10.62 -2.37 0.02
C LEU A 86 -10.60 -3.89 -0.14
N ILE A 87 -9.50 -4.44 -0.66
CA ILE A 87 -9.33 -5.89 -0.78
C ILE A 87 -9.33 -6.53 0.61
N ALA A 88 -8.56 -5.97 1.55
CA ALA A 88 -8.50 -6.49 2.92
C ALA A 88 -9.88 -6.48 3.60
N GLU A 89 -10.69 -5.44 3.40
CA GLU A 89 -12.07 -5.38 3.86
C GLU A 89 -12.93 -6.46 3.19
N ARG A 90 -12.83 -6.62 1.86
CA ARG A 90 -13.63 -7.57 1.08
C ARG A 90 -13.38 -9.02 1.45
N VAL A 91 -12.14 -9.38 1.75
CA VAL A 91 -11.74 -10.74 2.12
C VAL A 91 -11.76 -10.98 3.64
N HIS A 92 -12.24 -10.02 4.42
CA HIS A 92 -12.23 -10.07 5.89
C HIS A 92 -10.85 -10.40 6.48
N ALA A 93 -9.83 -9.69 6.01
CA ALA A 93 -8.45 -9.93 6.41
C ALA A 93 -8.26 -9.72 7.93
N ASN A 94 -7.55 -10.64 8.56
CA ASN A 94 -7.21 -10.53 9.99
C ASN A 94 -6.11 -9.49 10.25
N LEU A 95 -5.30 -9.19 9.23
CA LEU A 95 -4.18 -8.27 9.32
C LEU A 95 -3.97 -7.60 7.96
N PHE A 96 -3.83 -6.28 7.98
CA PHE A 96 -3.34 -5.48 6.86
C PHE A 96 -1.91 -5.02 7.15
N VAL A 97 -0.96 -5.44 6.32
CA VAL A 97 0.44 -5.02 6.44
C VAL A 97 0.76 -4.04 5.31
N ASN A 98 1.07 -2.81 5.68
CA ASN A 98 1.60 -1.83 4.75
C ASN A 98 3.14 -1.82 4.83
N ALA A 99 3.78 -2.49 3.87
CA ALA A 99 5.22 -2.58 3.77
C ALA A 99 5.76 -1.41 2.94
N THR A 100 6.60 -0.57 3.56
CA THR A 100 7.11 0.68 2.98
C THR A 100 8.63 0.75 3.04
N ASP A 101 9.21 1.85 2.61
CA ASP A 101 10.66 2.13 2.66
C ASP A 101 11.15 2.52 4.06
N VAL A 102 10.24 2.81 4.99
CA VAL A 102 10.53 3.15 6.39
C VAL A 102 9.98 2.10 7.36
N ASP A 103 10.51 2.08 8.58
CA ASP A 103 10.20 1.06 9.58
C ASP A 103 8.97 1.39 10.46
N GLY A 104 8.16 2.38 10.07
CA GLY A 104 6.95 2.77 10.78
C GLY A 104 6.57 4.23 10.57
N VAL A 105 5.58 4.70 11.34
CA VAL A 105 5.14 6.10 11.37
C VAL A 105 6.01 6.90 12.32
N TYR A 106 6.42 8.09 11.90
CA TYR A 106 7.23 9.01 12.68
C TYR A 106 6.48 10.31 12.99
N THR A 107 6.91 11.01 14.02
CA THR A 107 6.35 12.33 14.39
C THR A 107 6.57 13.41 13.33
N SER A 108 7.55 13.20 12.43
CA SER A 108 7.85 13.99 11.24
C SER A 108 8.72 13.16 10.30
N ASP A 109 8.97 13.64 9.07
CA ASP A 109 9.82 12.92 8.10
C ASP A 109 11.24 12.68 8.67
N PRO A 110 11.63 11.41 8.93
CA PRO A 110 12.93 11.10 9.52
C PRO A 110 14.11 11.45 8.61
N ASN A 111 13.90 11.54 7.29
CA ASN A 111 14.93 11.92 6.33
C ASN A 111 15.25 13.41 6.40
N LYS A 112 14.28 14.24 6.85
CA LYS A 112 14.41 15.70 6.96
C LYS A 112 14.65 16.17 8.38
N ASN A 113 14.20 15.39 9.38
CA ASN A 113 14.32 15.75 10.78
C ASN A 113 14.95 14.61 11.59
N PRO A 114 16.24 14.74 11.95
CA PRO A 114 16.93 13.74 12.77
C PRO A 114 16.33 13.55 14.19
N ARG A 115 15.45 14.47 14.64
CA ARG A 115 14.74 14.37 15.92
C ARG A 115 13.38 13.67 15.80
N ALA A 116 13.00 13.22 14.59
CA ALA A 116 11.77 12.46 14.39
C ALA A 116 11.80 11.18 15.22
N LYS A 117 10.72 10.94 15.97
CA LYS A 117 10.58 9.74 16.81
C LYS A 117 9.59 8.80 16.15
N LYS A 118 9.95 7.53 16.08
CA LYS A 118 9.04 6.48 15.64
C LYS A 118 7.93 6.30 16.68
N LEU A 119 6.72 6.09 16.20
CA LEU A 119 5.54 5.80 17.01
C LEU A 119 5.29 4.30 16.97
N ASP A 120 5.22 3.65 18.14
CA ASP A 120 4.85 2.23 18.21
C ASP A 120 3.38 2.01 17.90
N ARG A 121 2.54 3.01 18.22
CA ARG A 121 1.10 3.02 17.94
C ARG A 121 0.67 4.39 17.45
N VAL A 122 -0.32 4.42 16.56
CA VAL A 122 -0.95 5.64 16.06
C VAL A 122 -2.44 5.37 15.83
N THR A 123 -3.30 6.34 16.18
CA THR A 123 -4.73 6.21 15.87
C THR A 123 -5.04 6.67 14.45
N THR A 124 -6.14 6.15 13.86
CA THR A 124 -6.65 6.64 12.58
C THR A 124 -6.92 8.16 12.61
N SER A 125 -7.42 8.68 13.73
CA SER A 125 -7.62 10.12 13.93
C SER A 125 -6.31 10.92 13.93
N GLN A 126 -5.23 10.38 14.49
CA GLN A 126 -3.90 10.99 14.42
C GLN A 126 -3.35 10.98 12.99
N LEU A 127 -3.47 9.86 12.28
CA LEU A 127 -3.08 9.75 10.87
C LEU A 127 -3.83 10.78 10.01
N LYS A 128 -5.16 10.90 10.17
CA LYS A 128 -5.97 11.89 9.45
C LYS A 128 -5.51 13.33 9.71
N LYS A 129 -5.15 13.66 10.95
CA LYS A 129 -4.60 14.99 11.27
C LYS A 129 -3.23 15.22 10.64
N MET A 130 -2.38 14.21 10.60
CA MET A 130 -1.06 14.29 9.96
C MET A 130 -1.20 14.51 8.45
N PHE A 131 -2.16 13.85 7.79
CA PHE A 131 -2.44 14.02 6.36
C PHE A 131 -3.18 15.33 6.04
N GLY A 132 -4.13 15.76 6.90
CA GLY A 132 -4.96 16.95 6.67
C GLY A 132 -4.23 18.29 6.82
N ASN A 133 -3.10 18.32 7.52
CA ASN A 133 -2.32 19.55 7.75
C ASN A 133 -1.37 19.92 6.60
N GLY A 134 -1.49 19.27 5.43
CA GLY A 134 -0.67 19.60 4.25
C GLY A 134 0.83 19.36 4.43
N GLN A 135 1.25 18.75 5.51
CA GLN A 135 2.66 18.47 5.80
C GLN A 135 3.22 17.29 5.03
N MET A 136 2.37 16.59 4.28
CA MET A 136 2.73 15.48 3.41
C MET A 136 2.48 15.87 1.94
N HIS A 137 3.36 16.66 1.36
CA HIS A 137 3.33 16.98 -0.07
C HIS A 137 3.74 15.76 -0.90
N ALA A 138 3.19 15.66 -2.11
CA ALA A 138 3.56 14.66 -3.11
C ALA A 138 5.09 14.55 -3.23
N GLY A 139 5.64 13.34 -2.96
CA GLY A 139 7.07 13.10 -2.87
C GLY A 139 7.64 13.10 -1.46
N THR A 140 6.80 13.32 -0.43
CA THR A 140 7.14 13.18 0.98
C THR A 140 6.32 12.03 1.58
N TYR A 141 6.96 11.11 2.25
CA TYR A 141 6.50 10.19 3.28
C TYR A 141 5.01 9.77 3.26
N GLU A 142 4.46 9.46 2.09
CA GLU A 142 3.09 8.95 1.96
C GLU A 142 3.03 7.46 2.33
N LEU A 143 2.84 7.18 3.62
CA LEU A 143 2.69 5.81 4.10
C LEU A 143 1.31 5.23 3.77
N LEU A 144 0.28 6.05 3.88
CA LEU A 144 -1.11 5.75 3.57
C LEU A 144 -1.78 7.03 3.09
N ASP A 145 -2.70 6.92 2.15
CA ASP A 145 -3.58 8.03 1.79
C ASP A 145 -4.84 8.08 2.69
N LEU A 146 -5.53 9.21 2.66
CA LEU A 146 -6.71 9.44 3.48
C LEU A 146 -7.84 8.43 3.22
N LEU A 147 -7.98 7.98 1.96
CA LEU A 147 -9.00 7.00 1.59
C LEU A 147 -8.68 5.65 2.24
N ALA A 148 -7.42 5.19 2.17
CA ALA A 148 -6.98 3.97 2.84
C ALA A 148 -7.23 4.03 4.36
N VAL A 149 -6.91 5.16 5.02
CA VAL A 149 -7.17 5.35 6.46
C VAL A 149 -8.67 5.28 6.77
N ASN A 150 -9.53 5.89 5.95
CA ASN A 150 -10.98 5.82 6.15
C ASN A 150 -11.52 4.39 6.02
N ILE A 151 -10.99 3.60 5.07
CA ILE A 151 -11.38 2.21 4.89
C ILE A 151 -10.93 1.36 6.10
N ILE A 152 -9.68 1.52 6.54
CA ILE A 152 -9.14 0.85 7.73
C ILE A 152 -9.99 1.17 8.97
N GLU A 153 -10.37 2.43 9.16
CA GLU A 153 -11.19 2.86 10.29
C GLU A 153 -12.58 2.21 10.28
N ARG A 154 -13.30 2.23 9.15
CA ARG A 154 -14.65 1.66 9.06
C ARG A 154 -14.64 0.13 9.17
N SER A 155 -13.63 -0.53 8.60
CA SER A 155 -13.51 -1.99 8.58
C SER A 155 -12.88 -2.55 9.86
N LYS A 156 -12.28 -1.69 10.69
CA LYS A 156 -11.57 -2.05 11.95
C LYS A 156 -10.49 -3.11 11.76
N ILE A 157 -9.89 -3.18 10.58
CA ILE A 157 -8.83 -4.15 10.29
C ILE A 157 -7.58 -3.77 11.06
N ARG A 158 -7.04 -4.74 11.81
CA ARG A 158 -5.72 -4.59 12.44
C ARG A 158 -4.69 -4.27 11.37
N THR A 159 -4.06 -3.12 11.48
CA THR A 159 -3.15 -2.60 10.46
C THR A 159 -1.78 -2.32 11.07
N VAL A 160 -0.72 -2.77 10.38
CA VAL A 160 0.68 -2.52 10.76
C VAL A 160 1.41 -1.86 9.60
N ILE A 161 2.14 -0.78 9.89
CA ILE A 161 3.02 -0.11 8.94
C ILE A 161 4.45 -0.46 9.33
N LEU A 162 5.22 -1.03 8.39
CA LEU A 162 6.58 -1.50 8.66
C LEU A 162 7.47 -1.39 7.41
N LYS A 163 8.78 -1.59 7.61
CA LYS A 163 9.73 -1.63 6.51
C LYS A 163 9.48 -2.84 5.61
N CYS A 164 9.58 -2.64 4.28
CA CYS A 164 9.50 -3.71 3.30
C CYS A 164 10.74 -4.61 3.39
N ASP A 165 10.73 -5.46 4.40
CA ASP A 165 11.77 -6.45 4.71
C ASP A 165 11.10 -7.80 5.00
N PRO A 166 11.56 -8.92 4.38
CA PRO A 166 10.94 -10.23 4.56
C PRO A 166 10.90 -10.70 6.02
N SER A 167 11.92 -10.37 6.82
CA SER A 167 11.97 -10.72 8.25
C SER A 167 10.93 -9.93 9.03
N ALA A 168 10.82 -8.61 8.79
CA ALA A 168 9.83 -7.75 9.43
C ALA A 168 8.39 -8.19 9.11
N ILE A 169 8.11 -8.51 7.84
CA ILE A 169 6.80 -9.00 7.40
C ILE A 169 6.46 -10.33 8.09
N ARG A 170 7.41 -11.28 8.13
CA ARG A 170 7.21 -12.56 8.80
C ARG A 170 6.87 -12.40 10.27
N LYS A 171 7.60 -11.57 11.00
CA LYS A 171 7.37 -11.29 12.41
C LYS A 171 6.00 -10.67 12.65
N ALA A 172 5.59 -9.70 11.81
CA ALA A 172 4.26 -9.10 11.90
C ALA A 172 3.13 -10.13 11.72
N ILE A 173 3.29 -11.07 10.76
CA ILE A 173 2.33 -12.18 10.55
C ILE A 173 2.30 -13.12 11.77
N GLN A 174 3.42 -13.33 12.44
CA GLN A 174 3.52 -14.12 13.68
C GLN A 174 2.96 -13.41 14.91
N GLY A 175 2.53 -12.15 14.78
CA GLY A 175 1.91 -11.36 15.84
C GLY A 175 2.88 -10.53 16.67
N GLU A 176 4.17 -10.49 16.31
CA GLU A 176 5.13 -9.62 16.98
C GLU A 176 4.81 -8.13 16.70
N LEU A 177 5.07 -7.28 17.69
CA LEU A 177 4.96 -5.82 17.58
C LEU A 177 6.18 -5.29 16.82
N ILE A 178 6.06 -5.21 15.52
CA ILE A 178 7.08 -4.65 14.62
C ILE A 178 6.47 -3.50 13.83
N GLY A 179 7.23 -2.42 13.61
CA GLY A 179 6.71 -1.24 12.92
C GLY A 179 5.81 -0.38 13.80
N THR A 180 4.77 0.18 13.21
CA THR A 180 3.74 0.98 13.89
C THR A 180 2.38 0.30 13.76
N LEU A 181 1.72 0.03 14.89
CA LEU A 181 0.34 -0.47 14.93
C LEU A 181 -0.63 0.71 14.76
N VAL A 182 -1.53 0.59 13.76
CA VAL A 182 -2.65 1.53 13.60
C VAL A 182 -3.83 1.03 14.45
N VAL A 183 -4.32 1.90 15.32
CA VAL A 183 -5.44 1.63 16.24
C VAL A 183 -6.66 2.43 15.76
N VAL A 184 -7.81 1.77 15.73
CA VAL A 184 -9.11 2.38 15.37
C VAL A 184 -9.82 2.85 16.62
#